data_2587a3d147258f42a32d163ea7037248
#
_entry.id   2587a3d147258f42a32d163ea7037248
#
_cell.length_a   1.000
_cell.length_b   1.000
_cell.length_c   1.000
_cell.angle_alpha   90.00
_cell.angle_beta   90.00
_cell.angle_gamma   90.00
#
_symmetry.space_group_name_H-M   'P 1'
#
loop_
_entity.id
_entity.type
_entity.pdbx_description
1 polymer ?
#
loop_
_entity_poly.entity_id
_entity_poly.type
_entity_poly.pdbx_seq_one_letter_code
_entity_poly.pdbx_strand_id
1 'polypeptide(L)'
;MHTAFIRVKVAPEAAERAATAMQNLVDPTLAEPGCITYEFYRDLEDPSLFLCFEHWDSRESMDAHGTTPHVATFLTELGPSIEKWEYNHTAAL
;
A
#
# COMPACT_ATOMS: atom_id res chain seq x y z
N MET A 1 -13.21 -11.43 -7.44
CA MET A 1 -12.83 -10.29 -6.59
C MET A 1 -11.66 -10.67 -5.73
N HIS A 2 -10.72 -9.77 -5.55
CA HIS A 2 -9.53 -10.03 -4.77
C HIS A 2 -9.33 -8.93 -3.73
N THR A 3 -9.12 -9.30 -2.47
CA THR A 3 -8.82 -8.35 -1.40
C THR A 3 -7.45 -8.65 -0.80
N ALA A 4 -6.78 -7.62 -0.31
CA ALA A 4 -5.50 -7.77 0.36
C ALA A 4 -5.42 -6.82 1.54
N PHE A 5 -4.81 -7.29 2.60
CA PHE A 5 -4.47 -6.49 3.77
C PHE A 5 -2.95 -6.47 3.87
N ILE A 6 -2.40 -5.26 3.95
CA ILE A 6 -0.95 -5.08 3.97
C ILE A 6 -0.58 -4.34 5.25
N ARG A 7 0.51 -4.77 5.87
CA ARG A 7 1.05 -4.17 7.07
C ARG A 7 2.47 -3.71 6.77
N VAL A 8 2.74 -2.42 6.95
CA VAL A 8 4.04 -1.80 6.62
C VAL A 8 4.58 -1.10 7.84
N LYS A 9 5.72 -1.56 8.34
CA LYS A 9 6.46 -0.91 9.41
C LYS A 9 7.66 -0.19 8.80
N VAL A 10 7.78 1.10 9.06
CA VAL A 10 8.91 1.90 8.59
C VAL A 10 9.78 2.34 9.77
N ALA A 11 11.00 2.76 9.49
CA ALA A 11 11.86 3.38 10.49
C ALA A 11 11.12 4.59 11.08
N PRO A 12 11.14 4.80 12.41
CA PRO A 12 10.38 5.88 13.06
C PRO A 12 10.68 7.27 12.49
N GLU A 13 11.93 7.56 12.13
CA GLU A 13 12.33 8.84 11.54
C GLU A 13 11.79 9.04 10.13
N ALA A 14 11.30 7.98 9.47
CA ALA A 14 10.72 8.05 8.14
C ALA A 14 9.18 8.13 8.16
N ALA A 15 8.55 8.11 9.34
CA ALA A 15 7.09 7.96 9.46
C ALA A 15 6.30 9.04 8.70
N GLU A 16 6.68 10.31 8.81
CA GLU A 16 5.95 11.38 8.13
C GLU A 16 6.20 11.36 6.62
N ARG A 17 7.42 11.06 6.20
CA ARG A 17 7.74 10.90 4.78
C ARG A 17 6.96 9.72 4.18
N ALA A 18 6.85 8.63 4.94
CA ALA A 18 6.07 7.46 4.54
C ALA A 18 4.59 7.80 4.38
N ALA A 19 4.02 8.54 5.34
CA ALA A 19 2.62 8.95 5.27
C ALA A 19 2.35 9.77 4.00
N THR A 20 3.22 10.72 3.68
CA THR A 20 3.08 11.54 2.47
C THR A 20 3.18 10.68 1.21
N ALA A 21 4.16 9.78 1.14
CA ALA A 21 4.34 8.90 -0.02
C ALA A 21 3.13 7.96 -0.21
N MET A 22 2.56 7.45 0.88
CA MET A 22 1.37 6.60 0.83
C MET A 22 0.15 7.38 0.36
N GLN A 23 -0.05 8.61 0.85
CA GLN A 23 -1.14 9.48 0.38
C GLN A 23 -1.02 9.74 -1.13
N ASN A 24 0.19 9.91 -1.63
CA ASN A 24 0.43 10.16 -3.06
C ASN A 24 0.17 8.93 -3.94
N LEU A 25 0.11 7.74 -3.36
CA LEU A 25 -0.22 6.52 -4.09
C LEU A 25 -1.72 6.37 -4.36
N VAL A 26 -2.58 6.97 -3.54
CA VAL A 26 -4.00 6.66 -3.52
C VAL A 26 -4.67 7.01 -4.84
N ASP A 27 -4.58 8.25 -5.30
CA ASP A 27 -5.28 8.69 -6.51
C ASP A 27 -4.81 7.96 -7.78
N PRO A 28 -3.50 7.83 -8.06
CA PRO A 28 -3.07 7.08 -9.23
C PRO A 28 -3.44 5.60 -9.17
N THR A 29 -3.48 5.01 -7.97
CA THR A 29 -3.88 3.60 -7.82
C THR A 29 -5.37 3.43 -8.08
N LEU A 30 -6.21 4.33 -7.56
CA LEU A 30 -7.65 4.29 -7.82
C LEU A 30 -7.98 4.45 -9.30
N ALA A 31 -7.10 5.08 -10.08
CA ALA A 31 -7.27 5.22 -11.52
C ALA A 31 -6.84 3.98 -12.31
N GLU A 32 -6.20 2.99 -11.68
CA GLU A 32 -5.78 1.77 -12.35
C GLU A 32 -6.99 0.89 -12.70
N PRO A 33 -6.95 0.20 -13.84
CA PRO A 33 -8.02 -0.74 -14.21
C PRO A 33 -8.20 -1.81 -13.13
N GLY A 34 -9.45 -1.99 -12.69
CA GLY A 34 -9.80 -3.04 -11.74
C GLY A 34 -9.64 -2.67 -10.27
N CYS A 35 -9.11 -1.49 -9.96
CA CYS A 35 -9.01 -1.04 -8.57
C CYS A 35 -10.38 -0.55 -8.08
N ILE A 36 -10.88 -1.17 -7.03
CA ILE A 36 -12.19 -0.82 -6.42
C ILE A 36 -11.96 0.02 -5.17
N THR A 37 -11.05 -0.40 -4.30
CA THR A 37 -10.73 0.29 -3.04
C THR A 37 -9.23 0.25 -2.83
N TYR A 38 -8.67 1.37 -2.37
CA TYR A 38 -7.25 1.46 -2.03
C TYR A 38 -7.09 2.51 -0.94
N GLU A 39 -6.82 2.06 0.30
CA GLU A 39 -6.83 2.92 1.48
C GLU A 39 -5.65 2.60 2.37
N PHE A 40 -5.01 3.66 2.89
CA PHE A 40 -3.98 3.56 3.91
C PHE A 40 -4.48 4.09 5.24
N TYR A 41 -4.06 3.43 6.30
CA TYR A 41 -4.37 3.81 7.68
C TYR A 41 -3.08 3.81 8.48
N ARG A 42 -3.00 4.70 9.48
CA ARG A 42 -1.89 4.72 10.42
C ARG A 42 -2.37 4.14 11.75
N ASP A 43 -1.55 3.30 12.37
CA ASP A 43 -1.85 2.78 13.70
C ASP A 43 -1.89 3.92 14.72
N LEU A 44 -2.85 3.89 15.65
CA LEU A 44 -3.01 4.96 16.62
C LEU A 44 -1.94 4.94 17.71
N GLU A 45 -1.34 3.79 17.96
CA GLU A 45 -0.36 3.62 19.04
C GLU A 45 1.08 3.59 18.53
N ASP A 46 1.29 3.32 17.23
CA ASP A 46 2.61 3.31 16.61
C ASP A 46 2.59 4.13 15.33
N PRO A 47 3.10 5.38 15.36
CA PRO A 47 3.05 6.28 14.20
C PRO A 47 3.86 5.80 12.99
N SER A 48 4.72 4.80 13.16
CA SER A 48 5.53 4.23 12.07
C SER A 48 4.95 2.94 11.50
N LEU A 49 3.77 2.54 11.97
CA LEU A 49 3.06 1.37 11.47
C LEU A 49 1.85 1.80 10.64
N PHE A 50 1.80 1.31 9.41
CA PHE A 50 0.72 1.61 8.47
C PHE A 50 0.05 0.33 8.00
N LEU A 51 -1.25 0.43 7.72
CA LEU A 51 -2.02 -0.66 7.16
C LEU A 51 -2.64 -0.18 5.85
N CYS A 52 -2.70 -1.07 4.88
CA CYS A 52 -3.33 -0.80 3.59
C CYS A 52 -4.41 -1.84 3.35
N PHE A 53 -5.57 -1.39 2.90
CA PHE A 53 -6.61 -2.27 2.41
C PHE A 53 -6.80 -2.05 0.93
N GLU A 54 -6.77 -3.15 0.16
CA GLU A 54 -6.94 -3.13 -1.28
C GLU A 54 -8.07 -4.07 -1.68
N HIS A 55 -8.92 -3.61 -2.59
CA HIS A 55 -9.96 -4.42 -3.20
C HIS A 55 -9.88 -4.23 -4.71
N TRP A 56 -9.69 -5.34 -5.42
CA TRP A 56 -9.51 -5.37 -6.87
C TRP A 56 -10.53 -6.31 -7.52
N ASP A 57 -10.84 -6.09 -8.80
CA ASP A 57 -11.76 -6.95 -9.53
C ASP A 57 -11.17 -8.34 -9.75
N SER A 58 -9.81 -8.45 -9.78
CA SER A 58 -9.11 -9.73 -9.98
C SER A 58 -7.71 -9.67 -9.38
N ARG A 59 -7.10 -10.83 -9.19
CA ARG A 59 -5.71 -10.94 -8.77
C ARG A 59 -4.77 -10.35 -9.83
N GLU A 60 -5.11 -10.53 -11.11
CA GLU A 60 -4.30 -10.03 -12.22
C GLU A 60 -4.22 -8.50 -12.20
N SER A 61 -5.33 -7.82 -11.91
CA SER A 61 -5.34 -6.37 -11.78
C SER A 61 -4.45 -5.91 -10.63
N MET A 62 -4.49 -6.60 -9.50
CA MET A 62 -3.63 -6.31 -8.37
C MET A 62 -2.15 -6.54 -8.72
N ASP A 63 -1.84 -7.62 -9.41
CA ASP A 63 -0.46 -7.90 -9.81
C ASP A 63 0.08 -6.82 -10.75
N ALA A 64 -0.75 -6.32 -11.67
CA ALA A 64 -0.38 -5.24 -12.57
C ALA A 64 -0.04 -3.95 -11.81
N HIS A 65 -0.72 -3.69 -10.69
CA HIS A 65 -0.43 -2.54 -9.82
C HIS A 65 1.04 -2.50 -9.41
N GLY A 66 1.63 -3.64 -9.08
CA GLY A 66 3.03 -3.73 -8.67
C GLY A 66 4.04 -3.32 -9.75
N THR A 67 3.61 -3.21 -11.01
CA THR A 67 4.48 -2.83 -12.14
C THR A 67 4.32 -1.37 -12.56
N THR A 68 3.51 -0.59 -11.85
CA THR A 68 3.22 0.80 -12.24
C THR A 68 4.34 1.76 -11.87
N PRO A 69 4.46 2.90 -12.59
CA PRO A 69 5.48 3.92 -12.26
C PRO A 69 5.32 4.50 -10.86
N HIS A 70 4.09 4.70 -10.39
CA HIS A 70 3.88 5.28 -9.05
C HIS A 70 4.31 4.32 -7.93
N VAL A 71 4.13 3.00 -8.10
CA VAL A 71 4.66 2.03 -7.14
C VAL A 71 6.19 2.01 -7.18
N ALA A 72 6.79 2.05 -8.38
CA ALA A 72 8.24 2.10 -8.52
C ALA A 72 8.83 3.33 -7.81
N THR A 73 8.20 4.49 -7.96
CA THR A 73 8.62 5.72 -7.28
C THR A 73 8.52 5.56 -5.76
N PHE A 74 7.40 5.02 -5.28
CA PHE A 74 7.21 4.76 -3.85
C PHE A 74 8.32 3.88 -3.29
N LEU A 75 8.63 2.77 -3.97
CA LEU A 75 9.67 1.84 -3.51
C LEU A 75 11.06 2.46 -3.55
N THR A 76 11.34 3.33 -4.52
CA THR A 76 12.61 4.06 -4.60
C THR A 76 12.75 5.01 -3.41
N GLU A 77 11.69 5.73 -3.07
CA GLU A 77 11.72 6.74 -1.99
C GLU A 77 11.69 6.10 -0.60
N LEU A 78 10.87 5.09 -0.40
CA LEU A 78 10.59 4.51 0.92
C LEU A 78 11.25 3.16 1.18
N GLY A 79 11.61 2.41 0.12
CA GLY A 79 12.11 1.04 0.27
C GLY A 79 13.21 0.89 1.32
N PRO A 80 14.27 1.73 1.32
CA PRO A 80 15.33 1.63 2.31
C PRO A 80 14.89 1.84 3.76
N SER A 81 13.74 2.49 3.97
CA SER A 81 13.21 2.79 5.31
C SER A 81 12.15 1.78 5.76
N ILE A 82 11.75 0.85 4.91
CA ILE A 82 10.76 -0.17 5.27
C ILE A 82 11.47 -1.28 6.04
N GLU A 83 11.05 -1.48 7.29
CA GLU A 83 11.62 -2.48 8.18
C GLU A 83 10.89 -3.81 8.07
N LYS A 84 9.59 -3.78 7.80
CA LYS A 84 8.77 -4.98 7.70
C LYS A 84 7.60 -4.74 6.76
N TRP A 85 7.34 -5.72 5.89
CA TRP A 85 6.26 -5.68 4.93
C TRP A 85 5.56 -7.02 4.93
N GLU A 86 4.28 -7.02 5.31
CA GLU A 86 3.47 -8.23 5.36
C GLU A 86 2.26 -8.09 4.46
N TYR A 87 2.05 -9.11 3.62
CA TYR A 87 0.89 -9.20 2.73
C TYR A 87 0.01 -10.36 3.13
N ASN A 88 -1.31 -10.11 3.20
CA ASN A 88 -2.29 -11.16 3.32
C ASN A 88 -3.26 -11.04 2.14
N HIS A 89 -3.15 -11.96 1.19
CA HIS A 89 -4.11 -12.08 0.11
C HIS A 89 -5.32 -12.83 0.62
N THR A 90 -6.51 -12.26 0.42
CA THR A 90 -7.73 -12.75 1.05
C THR A 90 -8.90 -12.77 0.07
N ALA A 91 -9.95 -13.44 0.48
CA ALA A 91 -11.24 -13.39 -0.17
C ALA A 91 -12.29 -13.22 0.93
N ALA A 92 -13.38 -12.52 0.61
CA ALA A 92 -14.48 -12.36 1.54
C ALA A 92 -15.10 -13.73 1.88
N LEU A 93 -15.56 -13.89 3.12
CA LEU A 93 -16.22 -15.13 3.56
C LEU A 93 -17.65 -15.25 2.96
#